data_7142c99594615527969bdc1c0496f021
#
_entry.id   7142c99594615527969bdc1c0496f021
#
_cell.length_a   1.000
_cell.length_b   1.000
_cell.length_c   1.000
_cell.angle_alpha   90.00
_cell.angle_beta   90.00
_cell.angle_gamma   90.00
#
_symmetry.space_group_name_H-M   'P 1'
#
loop_
_entity.id
_entity.type
_entity.pdbx_description
1 polymer ?
#
loop_
_entity_poly.entity_id
_entity_poly.type
_entity_poly.pdbx_seq_one_letter_code
_entity_poly.pdbx_strand_id
1 'polypeptide(L)'
;MAVACFAVWWLLTNRLKFWSLKQDETGSVECTQKMRFHSYWGIWLFAFTLTFGAIMWMKALQYQWFSTMYGVQYFAGSVWLTLATIYVITMLLDRQRVLSDVLHEHQFYFLGTLIFAFTVFYAYV
;
A
#
# COMPACT_ATOMS: atom_id res chain seq x y z
N MET A 1 10.42 7.61 18.45
CA MET A 1 9.52 7.90 17.30
C MET A 1 9.72 6.92 16.15
N ALA A 2 10.92 6.73 15.59
CA ALA A 2 11.19 5.77 14.51
C ALA A 2 10.69 4.36 14.84
N VAL A 3 11.08 3.83 15.98
CA VAL A 3 10.68 2.49 16.45
C VAL A 3 9.15 2.34 16.51
N ALA A 4 8.44 3.39 16.90
CA ALA A 4 6.97 3.36 16.96
C ALA A 4 6.34 3.24 15.56
N CYS A 5 6.84 3.97 14.55
CA CYS A 5 6.36 3.87 13.17
C CYS A 5 6.59 2.45 12.61
N PHE A 6 7.80 1.90 12.79
CA PHE A 6 8.10 0.53 12.36
C PHE A 6 7.27 -0.52 13.11
N ALA A 7 7.03 -0.33 14.40
CA ALA A 7 6.16 -1.23 15.18
C ALA A 7 4.71 -1.23 14.64
N VAL A 8 4.18 -0.06 14.28
CA VAL A 8 2.85 0.06 13.66
C VAL A 8 2.80 -0.67 12.32
N TRP A 9 3.79 -0.46 11.45
CA TRP A 9 3.84 -1.13 10.15
C TRP A 9 3.99 -2.64 10.27
N TRP A 10 4.80 -3.10 11.21
CA TRP A 10 4.96 -4.52 11.52
C TRP A 10 3.65 -5.15 12.02
N LEU A 11 2.94 -4.47 12.93
CA LEU A 11 1.64 -4.92 13.44
C LEU A 11 0.58 -5.00 12.33
N LEU A 12 0.48 -3.99 11.46
CA LEU A 12 -0.46 -3.98 10.34
C LEU A 12 -0.18 -5.14 9.39
N THR A 13 1.08 -5.33 9.01
CA THR A 13 1.49 -6.40 8.10
C THR A 13 1.21 -7.78 8.71
N ASN A 14 1.56 -7.99 9.98
CA ASN A 14 1.33 -9.27 10.64
C ASN A 14 -0.16 -9.59 10.81
N ARG A 15 -1.01 -8.59 11.09
CA ARG A 15 -2.46 -8.80 11.17
C ARG A 15 -3.06 -9.22 9.84
N LEU A 16 -2.68 -8.55 8.75
CA LEU A 16 -3.15 -8.92 7.41
C LEU A 16 -2.64 -10.30 7.00
N LYS A 17 -1.35 -10.58 7.23
CA LYS A 17 -0.76 -11.89 6.96
C LYS A 17 -1.46 -13.01 7.73
N PHE A 18 -1.74 -12.81 9.02
CA PHE A 18 -2.42 -13.81 9.86
C PHE A 18 -3.81 -14.17 9.30
N TRP A 19 -4.60 -13.17 8.93
CA TRP A 19 -5.93 -13.42 8.38
C TRP A 19 -5.89 -14.01 6.97
N SER A 20 -4.89 -13.65 6.16
CA SER A 20 -4.67 -14.23 4.83
C SER A 20 -4.35 -15.73 4.92
N LEU A 21 -3.38 -16.11 5.76
CA LEU A 21 -3.03 -17.53 5.97
C LEU A 21 -4.20 -18.33 6.52
N LYS A 22 -4.96 -17.75 7.46
CA LYS A 22 -6.14 -18.40 8.01
C LYS A 22 -7.24 -18.59 6.96
N GLN A 23 -7.35 -17.68 6.00
CA GLN A 23 -8.28 -17.83 4.88
C GLN A 23 -7.89 -18.99 3.97
N ASP A 24 -6.59 -19.17 3.73
CA ASP A 24 -6.10 -20.28 2.89
C ASP A 24 -6.41 -21.65 3.53
N GLU A 25 -6.43 -21.73 4.87
CA GLU A 25 -6.78 -22.96 5.60
C GLU A 25 -8.30 -23.20 5.69
N THR A 26 -9.09 -22.14 5.89
CA THR A 26 -10.52 -22.27 6.21
C THR A 26 -11.45 -22.00 5.04
N GLY A 27 -10.98 -21.30 3.98
CA GLY A 27 -11.80 -20.88 2.84
C GLY A 27 -12.97 -19.95 3.19
N SER A 28 -12.99 -19.38 4.41
CA SER A 28 -14.15 -18.66 4.92
C SER A 28 -14.21 -17.20 4.45
N VAL A 29 -15.40 -16.76 4.03
CA VAL A 29 -15.69 -15.37 3.63
C VAL A 29 -15.51 -14.38 4.80
N GLU A 30 -15.66 -14.84 6.04
CA GLU A 30 -15.47 -14.00 7.23
C GLU A 30 -14.04 -13.46 7.35
N CYS A 31 -13.04 -14.24 6.94
CA CYS A 31 -11.63 -13.80 6.94
C CYS A 31 -11.42 -12.62 5.99
N THR A 32 -12.06 -12.65 4.83
CA THR A 32 -12.02 -11.54 3.85
C THR A 32 -12.65 -10.27 4.43
N GLN A 33 -13.78 -10.38 5.13
CA GLN A 33 -14.42 -9.21 5.76
C GLN A 33 -13.54 -8.60 6.85
N LYS A 34 -12.88 -9.43 7.66
CA LYS A 34 -11.94 -8.98 8.69
C LYS A 34 -10.70 -8.32 8.09
N MET A 35 -10.15 -8.86 6.99
CA MET A 35 -9.04 -8.22 6.27
C MET A 35 -9.44 -6.87 5.70
N ARG A 36 -10.63 -6.75 5.11
CA ARG A 36 -11.17 -5.47 4.61
C ARG A 36 -11.30 -4.44 5.75
N PHE A 37 -11.86 -4.84 6.88
CA PHE A 37 -11.98 -3.95 8.03
C PHE A 37 -10.61 -3.46 8.53
N HIS A 38 -9.63 -4.36 8.65
CA HIS A 38 -8.27 -3.98 9.05
C HIS A 38 -7.57 -3.11 7.99
N SER A 39 -7.85 -3.30 6.71
CA SER A 39 -7.32 -2.47 5.64
C SER A 39 -7.89 -1.05 5.68
N TYR A 40 -9.18 -0.86 5.98
CA TYR A 40 -9.78 0.48 6.08
C TYR A 40 -9.12 1.35 7.15
N TRP A 41 -8.92 0.82 8.34
CA TRP A 41 -8.23 1.54 9.40
C TRP A 41 -6.71 1.58 9.18
N GLY A 42 -6.18 0.52 8.62
CA GLY A 42 -4.76 0.38 8.36
C GLY A 42 -4.22 1.44 7.41
N ILE A 43 -4.97 1.80 6.35
CA ILE A 43 -4.53 2.82 5.40
C ILE A 43 -4.41 4.21 6.03
N TRP A 44 -5.35 4.58 6.91
CA TRP A 44 -5.28 5.84 7.64
C TRP A 44 -4.08 5.88 8.58
N LEU A 45 -3.91 4.82 9.37
CA LEU A 45 -2.80 4.72 10.30
C LEU A 45 -1.45 4.71 9.58
N PHE A 46 -1.37 4.01 8.43
CA PHE A 46 -0.20 4.00 7.56
C PHE A 46 0.08 5.39 7.00
N ALA A 47 -0.91 6.08 6.46
CA ALA A 47 -0.76 7.42 5.90
C ALA A 47 -0.23 8.42 6.96
N PHE A 48 -0.79 8.41 8.16
CA PHE A 48 -0.32 9.26 9.25
C PHE A 48 1.11 8.94 9.68
N THR A 49 1.43 7.67 9.91
CA THR A 49 2.78 7.27 10.35
C THR A 49 3.83 7.49 9.27
N LEU A 50 3.47 7.29 7.99
CA LEU A 50 4.36 7.55 6.85
C LEU A 50 4.63 9.06 6.69
N THR A 51 3.59 9.89 6.78
CA THR A 51 3.70 11.35 6.73
C THR A 51 4.59 11.84 7.88
N PHE A 52 4.37 11.33 9.08
CA PHE A 52 5.17 11.69 10.25
C PHE A 52 6.63 11.26 10.08
N GLY A 53 6.85 10.05 9.58
CA GLY A 53 8.19 9.54 9.25
C GLY A 53 8.89 10.38 8.19
N ALA A 54 8.20 10.73 7.11
CA ALA A 54 8.75 11.58 6.04
C ALA A 54 9.16 12.96 6.56
N ILE A 55 8.34 13.58 7.42
CA ILE A 55 8.65 14.88 8.03
C ILE A 55 9.85 14.76 8.97
N MET A 56 9.87 13.76 9.85
CA MET A 56 10.90 13.63 10.87
C MET A 56 12.26 13.19 10.31
N TRP A 57 12.28 12.38 9.24
CA TRP A 57 13.55 11.82 8.74
C TRP A 57 14.06 12.53 7.50
N MET A 58 13.18 12.84 6.55
CA MET A 58 13.61 13.41 5.27
C MET A 58 13.59 14.94 5.28
N LYS A 59 12.50 15.53 5.76
CA LYS A 59 12.40 17.00 5.84
C LYS A 59 13.40 17.60 6.84
N ALA A 60 13.74 16.86 7.90
CA ALA A 60 14.74 17.30 8.89
C ALA A 60 16.14 17.53 8.28
N LEU A 61 16.45 16.93 7.12
CA LEU A 61 17.71 17.15 6.41
C LEU A 61 17.78 18.53 5.72
N GLN A 62 16.63 19.14 5.43
CA GLN A 62 16.51 20.45 4.79
C GLN A 62 15.57 21.34 5.60
N TYR A 63 16.03 21.82 6.74
CA TYR A 63 15.22 22.58 7.69
C TYR A 63 14.72 23.95 7.16
N GLN A 64 15.38 24.50 6.14
CA GLN A 64 15.01 25.78 5.52
C GLN A 64 13.84 25.68 4.54
N TRP A 65 13.49 24.47 4.08
CA TRP A 65 12.41 24.26 3.12
C TRP A 65 11.11 23.87 3.82
N PHE A 66 10.05 24.64 3.58
CA PHE A 66 8.74 24.42 4.18
C PHE A 66 7.72 24.06 3.08
N SER A 67 7.11 22.89 3.18
CA SER A 67 5.95 22.51 2.40
C SER A 67 4.97 21.73 3.28
N THR A 68 3.71 22.16 3.29
CA THR A 68 2.63 21.47 3.99
C THR A 68 2.21 20.19 3.26
N MET A 69 2.42 20.14 1.94
CA MET A 69 2.04 19.00 1.07
C MET A 69 3.12 17.92 0.97
N TYR A 70 4.28 18.11 1.56
CA TYR A 70 5.40 17.16 1.46
C TYR A 70 5.03 15.72 1.88
N GLY A 71 4.31 15.58 2.99
CA GLY A 71 3.87 14.25 3.46
C GLY A 71 2.86 13.60 2.51
N VAL A 72 1.98 14.38 1.91
CA VAL A 72 0.99 13.90 0.92
C VAL A 72 1.68 13.47 -0.36
N GLN A 73 2.64 14.24 -0.87
CA GLN A 73 3.44 13.90 -2.03
C GLN A 73 4.24 12.61 -1.80
N TYR A 74 4.86 12.47 -0.64
CA TYR A 74 5.61 11.26 -0.28
C TYR A 74 4.70 10.03 -0.18
N PHE A 75 3.51 10.19 0.41
CA PHE A 75 2.50 9.13 0.46
C PHE A 75 2.03 8.75 -0.95
N ALA A 76 1.68 9.72 -1.79
CA ALA A 76 1.25 9.47 -3.16
C ALA A 76 2.31 8.72 -3.98
N GLY A 77 3.59 9.14 -3.88
CA GLY A 77 4.70 8.47 -4.54
C GLY A 77 4.93 7.04 -4.06
N SER A 78 4.80 6.79 -2.75
CA SER A 78 4.96 5.44 -2.18
C SER A 78 3.84 4.50 -2.62
N VAL A 79 2.59 4.96 -2.66
CA VAL A 79 1.45 4.17 -3.17
C VAL A 79 1.61 3.91 -4.65
N TRP A 80 1.97 4.92 -5.44
CA TRP A 80 2.21 4.78 -6.87
C TRP A 80 3.29 3.73 -7.18
N LEU A 81 4.44 3.81 -6.49
CA LEU A 81 5.52 2.83 -6.63
C LEU A 81 5.07 1.40 -6.24
N THR A 82 4.31 1.28 -5.17
CA THR A 82 3.77 0.00 -4.70
C THR A 82 2.81 -0.61 -5.73
N LEU A 83 1.89 0.18 -6.28
CA LEU A 83 0.96 -0.28 -7.32
C LEU A 83 1.69 -0.72 -8.58
N ALA A 84 2.70 0.04 -9.03
CA ALA A 84 3.54 -0.34 -10.16
C ALA A 84 4.29 -1.66 -9.90
N THR A 85 4.85 -1.82 -8.70
CA THR A 85 5.53 -3.06 -8.30
C THR A 85 4.58 -4.25 -8.28
N ILE A 86 3.39 -4.10 -7.71
CA ILE A 86 2.34 -5.14 -7.71
C ILE A 86 1.96 -5.50 -9.14
N TYR A 87 1.77 -4.52 -10.01
CA TYR A 87 1.44 -4.75 -11.42
C TYR A 87 2.50 -5.62 -12.12
N VAL A 88 3.79 -5.28 -11.95
CA VAL A 88 4.90 -6.04 -12.53
C VAL A 88 4.96 -7.47 -11.98
N ILE A 89 4.84 -7.63 -10.65
CA ILE A 89 4.84 -8.96 -10.03
C ILE A 89 3.66 -9.80 -10.54
N THR A 90 2.46 -9.22 -10.59
CA THR A 90 1.25 -9.90 -11.07
C THR A 90 1.41 -10.33 -12.54
N MET A 91 1.96 -9.46 -13.39
CA MET A 91 2.22 -9.77 -14.79
C MET A 91 3.26 -10.91 -14.95
N LEU A 92 4.31 -10.92 -14.11
CA LEU A 92 5.31 -11.99 -14.14
C LEU A 92 4.72 -13.34 -13.68
N LEU A 93 3.89 -13.35 -12.65
CA LEU A 93 3.23 -14.56 -12.15
C LEU A 93 2.18 -15.09 -13.14
N ASP A 94 1.45 -14.20 -13.80
CA ASP A 94 0.51 -14.58 -14.87
C ASP A 94 1.25 -15.22 -16.06
N ARG A 95 2.37 -14.64 -16.46
CA ARG A 95 3.23 -15.20 -17.52
C ARG A 95 3.75 -16.60 -17.19
N GLN A 96 3.98 -16.89 -15.91
CA GLN A 96 4.36 -18.22 -15.43
C GLN A 96 3.16 -19.18 -15.25
N ARG A 97 1.96 -18.75 -15.57
CA ARG A 97 0.69 -19.49 -15.41
C ARG A 97 0.38 -19.92 -13.97
N VAL A 98 0.99 -19.26 -12.98
CA VAL A 98 0.73 -19.54 -11.56
C VAL A 98 -0.64 -19.02 -11.14
N LEU A 99 -1.10 -17.94 -11.76
CA LEU A 99 -2.35 -17.23 -11.42
C LEU A 99 -3.37 -17.17 -12.55
N SER A 100 -3.16 -17.94 -13.63
CA SER A 100 -4.02 -17.89 -14.83
C SER A 100 -5.51 -18.19 -14.55
N ASP A 101 -5.81 -18.95 -13.51
CA ASP A 101 -7.18 -19.31 -13.16
C ASP A 101 -7.88 -18.29 -12.26
N VAL A 102 -7.11 -17.36 -11.68
CA VAL A 102 -7.61 -16.36 -10.71
C VAL A 102 -7.61 -14.97 -11.30
N LEU A 103 -6.64 -14.67 -12.18
CA LEU A 103 -6.48 -13.34 -12.77
C LEU A 103 -7.27 -13.20 -14.06
N HIS A 104 -8.12 -12.18 -14.09
CA HIS A 104 -8.90 -11.80 -15.25
C HIS A 104 -8.42 -10.45 -15.78
N GLU A 105 -8.60 -10.18 -17.07
CA GLU A 105 -8.24 -8.90 -17.72
C GLU A 105 -8.78 -7.67 -16.97
N HIS A 106 -9.93 -7.81 -16.35
CA HIS A 106 -10.57 -6.73 -15.58
C HIS A 106 -9.73 -6.27 -14.38
N GLN A 107 -8.96 -7.17 -13.77
CA GLN A 107 -8.09 -6.81 -12.63
C GLN A 107 -6.86 -6.01 -13.08
N PHE A 108 -6.28 -6.35 -14.23
CA PHE A 108 -5.20 -5.56 -14.84
C PHE A 108 -5.68 -4.16 -15.26
N TYR A 109 -6.87 -4.08 -15.84
CA TYR A 109 -7.49 -2.79 -16.17
C TYR A 109 -7.69 -1.92 -14.92
N PHE A 110 -8.19 -2.51 -13.83
CA PHE A 110 -8.40 -1.81 -12.57
C PHE A 110 -7.09 -1.30 -11.95
N LEU A 111 -6.05 -2.14 -11.93
CA LEU A 111 -4.71 -1.75 -11.47
C LEU A 111 -4.12 -0.63 -12.34
N GLY A 112 -4.25 -0.73 -13.66
CA GLY A 112 -3.80 0.31 -14.59
C GLY A 112 -4.51 1.65 -14.35
N THR A 113 -5.80 1.63 -14.12
CA THR A 113 -6.59 2.83 -13.80
C THR A 113 -6.13 3.46 -12.47
N LEU A 114 -5.84 2.67 -11.45
CA LEU A 114 -5.30 3.16 -10.18
C LEU A 114 -3.91 3.78 -10.35
N ILE A 115 -3.03 3.12 -11.09
CA ILE A 115 -1.68 3.65 -11.38
C ILE A 115 -1.80 4.99 -12.09
N PHE A 116 -2.67 5.09 -13.09
CA PHE A 116 -2.91 6.35 -13.82
C PHE A 116 -3.44 7.46 -12.88
N ALA A 117 -4.43 7.13 -12.04
CA ALA A 117 -4.98 8.08 -11.07
C ALA A 117 -3.90 8.62 -10.12
N PHE A 118 -3.05 7.74 -9.59
CA PHE A 118 -1.94 8.15 -8.71
C PHE A 118 -0.82 8.90 -9.46
N THR A 119 -0.60 8.62 -10.75
CA THR A 119 0.33 9.39 -11.60
C THR A 119 -0.13 10.85 -11.71
N VAL A 120 -1.42 11.06 -12.03
CA VAL A 120 -2.00 12.41 -12.12
C VAL A 120 -1.98 13.10 -10.76
N PHE A 121 -2.35 12.39 -9.70
CA PHE A 121 -2.33 12.93 -8.34
C PHE A 121 -0.92 13.34 -7.89
N TYR A 122 0.08 12.49 -8.13
CA TYR A 122 1.48 12.79 -7.80
C TYR A 122 2.02 13.99 -8.59
N ALA A 123 1.64 14.12 -9.86
CA ALA A 123 2.05 15.26 -10.68
C ALA A 123 1.39 16.59 -10.25
N TYR A 124 0.20 16.51 -9.65
CA TYR A 124 -0.54 17.69 -9.17
C TYR A 124 -0.04 18.18 -7.80
N VAL A 125 0.39 17.30 -6.90
CA VAL A 125 0.84 17.61 -5.53
C VAL A 125 2.31 17.99 -5.50
#